data_368d15bb1e133cd7266a60f954a0d861
#
_entry.id   368d15bb1e133cd7266a60f954a0d861
#
_cell.length_a   1.000
_cell.length_b   1.000
_cell.length_c   1.000
_cell.angle_alpha   90.00
_cell.angle_beta   90.00
_cell.angle_gamma   90.00
#
_symmetry.space_group_name_H-M   'P 1'
#
loop_
_entity.id
_entity.type
_entity.pdbx_description
1 polymer ?
#
loop_
_entity_poly.entity_id
_entity_poly.type
_entity_poly.pdbx_seq_one_letter_code
_entity_poly.pdbx_strand_id
1 'polypeptide(L)' 'MIYEKIKELCKEKGISVSQLEKEAGLTNGSISKWNTHMPQADRLKSVADVLKVKMEKLLQ' A
#
# COMPACT_ATOMS: atom_id res chain seq x y z
N MET A 1 6.54 7.58 6.99
CA MET A 1 5.09 7.62 6.73
C MET A 1 4.69 6.43 5.86
N ILE A 2 3.45 6.02 5.96
CA ILE A 2 2.99 4.76 5.36
C ILE A 2 3.10 4.75 3.83
N TYR A 3 2.84 5.87 3.18
CA TYR A 3 2.92 5.97 1.72
C TYR A 3 4.33 5.67 1.22
N GLU A 4 5.32 6.26 1.86
CA GLU A 4 6.71 6.04 1.47
C GLU A 4 7.13 4.59 1.69
N LYS A 5 6.67 3.98 2.78
CA LYS A 5 6.95 2.58 3.05
C LYS A 5 6.37 1.69 1.97
N ILE A 6 5.13 1.98 1.54
CA ILE A 6 4.48 1.22 0.48
C ILE A 6 5.24 1.37 -0.83
N LYS A 7 5.71 2.57 -1.14
CA LYS A 7 6.49 2.80 -2.35
C LYS A 7 7.78 1.98 -2.35
N GLU A 8 8.45 1.95 -1.20
CA GLU A 8 9.67 1.15 -1.07
C GLU A 8 9.40 -0.32 -1.29
N LEU A 9 8.33 -0.84 -0.69
CA LEU A 9 7.98 -2.25 -0.84
C LEU A 9 7.60 -2.59 -2.28
N CYS A 10 6.89 -1.69 -2.95
CA CYS A 10 6.56 -1.88 -4.36
C CYS A 10 7.83 -1.96 -5.20
N LYS A 11 8.79 -1.09 -4.93
CA LYS A 11 10.07 -1.10 -5.65
C LYS A 11 10.81 -2.41 -5.44
N GLU A 12 10.83 -2.91 -4.21
CA GLU A 12 11.46 -4.18 -3.90
C GLU A 12 10.80 -5.34 -4.62
N LYS A 13 9.48 -5.28 -4.77
CA LYS A 13 8.71 -6.33 -5.42
C LYS A 13 8.67 -6.17 -6.94
N GLY A 14 9.17 -5.06 -7.47
CA GLY A 14 9.18 -4.83 -8.90
C GLY A 14 7.84 -4.47 -9.50
N ILE A 15 6.95 -3.86 -8.71
CA ILE A 15 5.64 -3.44 -9.19
C ILE A 15 5.47 -1.94 -8.97
N SER A 16 4.55 -1.32 -9.71
CA SER A 16 4.22 0.08 -9.52
C SER A 16 3.14 0.24 -8.46
N VAL A 17 3.00 1.45 -7.92
CA VAL A 17 1.91 1.76 -7.00
C VAL A 17 0.56 1.59 -7.68
N SER A 18 0.45 1.96 -8.95
CA SER A 18 -0.78 1.75 -9.72
C SER A 18 -1.15 0.28 -9.82
N GLN A 19 -0.16 -0.56 -10.06
CA GLN A 19 -0.38 -2.01 -10.11
C GLN A 19 -0.86 -2.52 -8.76
N LEU A 20 -0.25 -2.04 -7.68
CA LEU A 20 -0.67 -2.42 -6.34
C LEU A 20 -2.11 -2.03 -6.07
N GLU A 21 -2.50 -0.81 -6.44
CA GLU A 21 -3.87 -0.35 -6.25
C GLU A 21 -4.85 -1.26 -6.98
N LYS A 22 -4.53 -1.61 -8.20
CA LYS A 22 -5.38 -2.48 -9.00
C LYS A 22 -5.53 -3.86 -8.36
N GLU A 23 -4.43 -4.44 -7.91
CA GLU A 23 -4.46 -5.78 -7.31
C GLU A 23 -5.13 -5.78 -5.94
N ALA A 24 -5.04 -4.69 -5.21
CA ALA A 24 -5.68 -4.58 -3.90
C ALA A 24 -7.15 -4.17 -3.99
N GLY A 25 -7.65 -3.94 -5.20
CA GLY A 25 -9.05 -3.53 -5.39
C GLY A 25 -9.32 -2.09 -5.04
N LEU A 26 -8.31 -1.25 -5.09
CA LEU A 26 -8.43 0.18 -4.78
C LEU A 26 -8.60 0.99 -6.05
N THR A 27 -9.18 2.19 -5.91
CA THR A 27 -9.25 3.10 -7.04
C THR A 27 -7.89 3.74 -7.30
N ASN A 28 -7.68 4.16 -8.55
CA ASN A 28 -6.43 4.79 -8.94
C ASN A 28 -6.21 6.06 -8.12
N GLY A 29 -5.03 6.19 -7.55
CA GLY A 29 -4.68 7.36 -6.73
C GLY A 29 -5.03 7.25 -5.26
N SER A 30 -5.67 6.15 -4.83
CA SER A 30 -6.04 5.96 -3.43
C SER A 30 -4.82 5.96 -2.50
N ILE A 31 -3.76 5.26 -2.90
CA ILE A 31 -2.59 5.13 -2.04
C ILE A 31 -1.86 6.45 -1.88
N SER A 32 -1.85 7.30 -2.92
CA SER A 32 -1.17 8.59 -2.81
C SER A 32 -1.83 9.49 -1.76
N LYS A 33 -3.11 9.30 -1.49
CA LYS A 33 -3.81 10.05 -0.44
C LYS A 33 -3.35 9.65 0.96
N TRP A 34 -2.75 8.50 1.10
CA TRP A 34 -2.27 8.00 2.39
C TRP A 34 -1.02 8.74 2.87
N ASN A 35 -0.49 9.61 2.03
CA ASN A 35 0.59 10.50 2.43
C ASN A 35 0.13 11.51 3.49
N THR A 36 -1.16 11.85 3.47
CA THR A 36 -1.74 12.82 4.40
C THR A 36 -2.86 12.23 5.27
N HIS A 37 -3.42 11.09 4.87
CA HIS A 37 -4.52 10.45 5.59
C HIS A 37 -4.23 8.98 5.82
N MET A 38 -4.51 8.49 7.01
CA MET A 38 -4.37 7.07 7.30
C MET A 38 -5.45 6.28 6.58
N PRO A 39 -5.12 5.16 5.97
CA PRO A 39 -6.13 4.30 5.34
C PRO A 39 -6.95 3.57 6.38
N GLN A 40 -8.12 3.09 5.97
CA GLN A 40 -8.93 2.22 6.81
C GLN A 40 -8.22 0.86 6.93
N ALA A 41 -8.49 0.18 8.04
CA ALA A 41 -7.79 -1.07 8.34
C ALA A 41 -7.98 -2.14 7.27
N ASP A 42 -9.19 -2.25 6.70
CA ASP A 42 -9.47 -3.24 5.67
C ASP A 42 -8.67 -2.97 4.39
N ARG A 43 -8.51 -1.71 4.02
CA ARG A 43 -7.72 -1.34 2.85
C ARG A 43 -6.24 -1.58 3.10
N LEU A 44 -5.79 -1.25 4.30
CA LEU A 44 -4.40 -1.50 4.67
C LEU A 44 -4.09 -2.99 4.63
N LYS A 45 -5.01 -3.81 5.12
CA LYS A 45 -4.85 -5.26 5.08
C LYS A 45 -4.78 -5.78 3.65
N SER A 46 -5.62 -5.24 2.75
CA SER A 46 -5.59 -5.64 1.34
C SER A 46 -4.24 -5.36 0.72
N VAL A 47 -3.67 -4.20 1.00
CA VAL A 47 -2.35 -3.82 0.49
C VAL A 47 -1.28 -4.75 1.07
N ALA A 48 -1.33 -5.01 2.37
CA ALA A 48 -0.38 -5.90 3.00
C ALA A 48 -0.43 -7.30 2.40
N ASP A 49 -1.64 -7.79 2.12
CA ASP A 49 -1.82 -9.11 1.50
C ASP A 49 -1.21 -9.17 0.11
N VAL A 50 -1.42 -8.14 -0.70
CA VAL A 50 -0.85 -8.09 -2.05
C VAL A 50 0.68 -8.06 -1.98
N LEU A 51 1.22 -7.29 -1.06
CA LEU A 51 2.66 -7.17 -0.87
C LEU A 51 3.25 -8.36 -0.11
N LYS A 52 2.40 -9.23 0.43
CA LYS A 52 2.81 -10.42 1.20
C LYS A 52 3.66 -10.06 2.41
N VAL A 53 3.24 -9.01 3.11
CA VAL A 53 3.88 -8.56 4.34
C VAL A 53 2.82 -8.41 5.42
N LYS A 54 3.26 -8.33 6.66
CA LYS A 54 2.34 -8.08 7.77
C LYS A 54 2.00 -6.60 7.83
N MET A 55 0.81 -6.29 8.34
CA MET A 55 0.39 -4.90 8.49
C MET A 55 1.37 -4.09 9.33
N GLU A 56 1.96 -4.71 10.35
CA GLU A 56 2.94 -4.04 11.20
C GLU A 56 4.11 -3.51 10.39
N LYS A 57 4.48 -4.23 9.33
CA LYS A 57 5.58 -3.80 8.47
C LYS A 57 5.26 -2.47 7.80
N LEU A 58 4.00 -2.26 7.45
CA LEU A 58 3.57 -1.01 6.81
C LEU A 58 3.51 0.14 7.80
N LEU A 59 3.33 -0.17 9.07
CA LEU A 59 3.15 0.85 10.11
C LEU A 59 4.47 1.26 10.79
N GLN A 60 5.56 0.64 10.40
CA GLN A 60 6.87 0.99 10.94
C GLN A 60 7.40 2.32 10.43
#